data_921a7d4de30b1fd4b8c668d52ecea18c
#
_entry.id   921a7d4de30b1fd4b8c668d52ecea18c
#
_cell.length_a   1.000
_cell.length_b   1.000
_cell.length_c   1.000
_cell.angle_alpha   90.00
_cell.angle_beta   90.00
_cell.angle_gamma   90.00
#
_symmetry.space_group_name_H-M   'P 1'
#
loop_
_entity.id
_entity.type
_entity.pdbx_description
1 polymer ?
#
loop_
_entity_poly.entity_id
_entity_poly.type
_entity_poly.pdbx_seq_one_letter_code
_entity_poly.pdbx_strand_id
1 'polypeptide(L)'
;MELWQQMIRDSVHTTDHLVDKFGIDREEAERLNEFFQVRINPYYLGLIREKGDPIYRQCVPDIQELQDFDANDDPLMEDAMSPVPNITHRYPDRALFLTTSQCGLYCRFCTRKRKVGNSEKISMKGLEAAFNYLEQHTEIRDVILSGGDPLMLTDAMLEKILKRLRQIPHIEIIRLGSKMPCVLPQRITPKLVEMLKRYHPIYVNTHFNHPWEITEESAKACQMLADAGCPVGNQMVLMKGVNDDPHVVRDLMQKLLKIRVRPYYIYMADQTKGANHFRTSIAKGLEIIEHLRGWTSGLAVPHFVIDAPGGGGKIPLLPNYVMHWDEEKIVLRNFRHKIYTYKNVAEEQPATTVSRKKQIDRRRAIVRRLTTTTAPLPNKKVAAFAEA
;
A
#
# COMPACT_ATOMS: atom_id res chain seq x y z
N MET A 1 19.78 -22.75 -9.77
CA MET A 1 18.55 -21.95 -9.75
C MET A 1 17.88 -22.19 -8.40
N GLU A 2 17.55 -21.13 -7.66
CA GLU A 2 16.87 -21.23 -6.35
C GLU A 2 15.41 -21.64 -6.53
N LEU A 3 14.81 -22.28 -5.49
CA LEU A 3 13.43 -22.78 -5.53
C LEU A 3 12.41 -21.70 -5.93
N TRP A 4 12.52 -20.49 -5.37
CA TRP A 4 11.61 -19.39 -5.69
C TRP A 4 11.67 -18.98 -7.16
N GLN A 5 12.85 -19.03 -7.79
CA GLN A 5 13.03 -18.74 -9.22
C GLN A 5 12.36 -19.81 -10.10
N GLN A 6 12.44 -21.06 -9.67
CA GLN A 6 11.73 -22.15 -10.34
C GLN A 6 10.21 -21.96 -10.24
N MET A 7 9.70 -21.61 -9.06
CA MET A 7 8.27 -21.31 -8.85
C MET A 7 7.78 -20.13 -9.70
N ILE A 8 8.61 -19.10 -9.89
CA ILE A 8 8.27 -17.99 -10.80
C ILE A 8 8.18 -18.49 -12.26
N ARG A 9 9.10 -19.31 -12.69
CA ARG A 9 9.07 -19.90 -14.05
C ARG A 9 7.83 -20.77 -14.25
N ASP A 10 7.45 -21.52 -13.23
CA ASP A 10 6.34 -22.48 -13.27
C ASP A 10 4.97 -21.79 -12.95
N SER A 11 4.92 -20.46 -12.96
CA SER A 11 3.69 -19.68 -12.70
C SER A 11 2.68 -19.86 -13.85
N VAL A 12 1.38 -19.80 -13.49
CA VAL A 12 0.29 -19.61 -14.45
C VAL A 12 0.40 -18.21 -15.05
N HIS A 13 0.49 -18.11 -16.38
CA HIS A 13 0.69 -16.83 -17.09
C HIS A 13 0.15 -16.79 -18.52
N THR A 14 -0.53 -17.86 -18.99
CA THR A 14 -1.12 -17.91 -20.31
C THR A 14 -2.63 -18.03 -20.25
N THR A 15 -3.29 -17.68 -21.36
CA THR A 15 -4.75 -17.83 -21.55
C THR A 15 -5.18 -19.28 -21.38
N ASP A 16 -4.43 -20.23 -21.95
CA ASP A 16 -4.74 -21.67 -21.81
C ASP A 16 -4.79 -22.09 -20.33
N HIS A 17 -3.85 -21.66 -19.52
CA HIS A 17 -3.89 -21.93 -18.08
C HIS A 17 -5.13 -21.35 -17.38
N LEU A 18 -5.64 -20.20 -17.82
CA LEU A 18 -6.87 -19.61 -17.27
C LEU A 18 -8.10 -20.44 -17.64
N VAL A 19 -8.18 -20.86 -18.90
CA VAL A 19 -9.26 -21.73 -19.39
C VAL A 19 -9.24 -23.08 -18.69
N ASP A 20 -8.11 -23.78 -18.75
CA ASP A 20 -7.99 -25.16 -18.26
C ASP A 20 -8.12 -25.25 -16.73
N LYS A 21 -7.54 -24.28 -16.00
CA LYS A 21 -7.47 -24.37 -14.54
C LYS A 21 -8.66 -23.74 -13.83
N PHE A 22 -9.25 -22.69 -14.38
CA PHE A 22 -10.29 -21.91 -13.71
C PHE A 22 -11.64 -21.98 -14.42
N GLY A 23 -11.72 -22.62 -15.61
CA GLY A 23 -12.94 -22.70 -16.40
C GLY A 23 -13.44 -21.32 -16.82
N ILE A 24 -12.52 -20.40 -17.16
CA ILE A 24 -12.83 -19.10 -17.75
C ILE A 24 -13.05 -19.32 -19.24
N ASP A 25 -14.07 -18.65 -19.81
CA ASP A 25 -14.26 -18.66 -21.26
C ASP A 25 -12.99 -18.17 -21.99
N ARG A 26 -12.68 -18.74 -23.15
CA ARG A 26 -11.44 -18.43 -23.88
C ARG A 26 -11.38 -16.98 -24.34
N GLU A 27 -12.46 -16.48 -24.93
CA GLU A 27 -12.52 -15.10 -25.43
C GLU A 27 -12.43 -14.10 -24.25
N GLU A 28 -13.12 -14.41 -23.15
CA GLU A 28 -13.03 -13.64 -21.91
C GLU A 28 -11.59 -13.67 -21.35
N ALA A 29 -10.94 -14.83 -21.30
CA ALA A 29 -9.58 -14.97 -20.80
C ALA A 29 -8.55 -14.19 -21.65
N GLU A 30 -8.70 -14.16 -22.96
CA GLU A 30 -7.85 -13.38 -23.87
C GLU A 30 -8.00 -11.88 -23.60
N ARG A 31 -9.21 -11.36 -23.56
CA ARG A 31 -9.50 -9.95 -23.26
C ARG A 31 -8.97 -9.53 -21.88
N LEU A 32 -9.15 -10.36 -20.87
CA LEU A 32 -8.64 -10.11 -19.52
C LEU A 32 -7.11 -10.09 -19.48
N ASN A 33 -6.45 -10.99 -20.22
CA ASN A 33 -4.99 -11.05 -20.25
C ASN A 33 -4.37 -9.89 -21.06
N GLU A 34 -5.04 -9.40 -22.09
CA GLU A 34 -4.68 -8.19 -22.84
C GLU A 34 -4.79 -6.95 -21.93
N PHE A 35 -5.85 -6.87 -21.12
CA PHE A 35 -6.07 -5.77 -20.20
C PHE A 35 -5.01 -5.71 -19.09
N PHE A 36 -4.77 -6.84 -18.43
CA PHE A 36 -3.73 -6.99 -17.41
C PHE A 36 -3.25 -8.43 -17.32
N GLN A 37 -1.99 -8.64 -17.64
CA GLN A 37 -1.35 -9.96 -17.63
C GLN A 37 -1.59 -10.72 -16.32
N VAL A 38 -1.54 -12.04 -16.40
CA VAL A 38 -1.66 -12.96 -15.26
C VAL A 38 -0.29 -13.51 -14.88
N ARG A 39 -0.03 -13.57 -13.59
CA ARG A 39 1.05 -14.37 -13.01
C ARG A 39 0.60 -14.85 -11.64
N ILE A 40 0.46 -16.18 -11.50
CA ILE A 40 0.13 -16.81 -10.24
C ILE A 40 1.13 -17.95 -10.02
N ASN A 41 2.02 -17.81 -9.05
CA ASN A 41 3.00 -18.84 -8.74
C ASN A 41 2.34 -20.06 -8.07
N PRO A 42 2.98 -21.26 -8.14
CA PRO A 42 2.39 -22.49 -7.62
C PRO A 42 2.05 -22.47 -6.13
N TYR A 43 2.86 -21.77 -5.31
CA TYR A 43 2.58 -21.65 -3.88
C TYR A 43 1.27 -20.93 -3.62
N TYR A 44 1.11 -19.70 -4.17
CA TYR A 44 -0.10 -18.91 -3.93
C TYR A 44 -1.34 -19.53 -4.58
N LEU A 45 -1.15 -20.18 -5.73
CA LEU A 45 -2.19 -20.97 -6.39
C LEU A 45 -2.72 -22.11 -5.51
N GLY A 46 -1.81 -22.76 -4.75
CA GLY A 46 -2.15 -23.82 -3.80
C GLY A 46 -2.95 -23.34 -2.58
N LEU A 47 -3.03 -22.04 -2.32
CA LEU A 47 -3.84 -21.49 -1.24
C LEU A 47 -5.32 -21.31 -1.62
N ILE A 48 -5.65 -21.35 -2.90
CA ILE A 48 -7.04 -21.28 -3.40
C ILE A 48 -7.75 -22.58 -2.99
N ARG A 49 -8.86 -22.46 -2.27
CA ARG A 49 -9.67 -23.59 -1.80
C ARG A 49 -10.83 -23.87 -2.71
N GLU A 50 -11.45 -22.81 -3.24
CA GLU A 50 -12.57 -22.87 -4.17
C GLU A 50 -12.65 -21.64 -5.07
N LYS A 51 -13.38 -21.75 -6.18
CA LYS A 51 -13.62 -20.62 -7.09
C LYS A 51 -14.37 -19.50 -6.36
N GLY A 52 -13.84 -18.28 -6.45
CA GLY A 52 -14.46 -17.10 -5.84
C GLY A 52 -14.08 -16.85 -4.38
N ASP A 53 -13.24 -17.70 -3.76
CA ASP A 53 -12.76 -17.49 -2.40
C ASP A 53 -11.85 -16.23 -2.29
N PRO A 54 -11.55 -15.77 -1.07
CA PRO A 54 -10.74 -14.56 -0.87
C PRO A 54 -9.34 -14.60 -1.50
N ILE A 55 -8.74 -15.77 -1.67
CA ILE A 55 -7.43 -15.93 -2.32
C ILE A 55 -7.59 -15.88 -3.84
N TYR A 56 -8.57 -16.63 -4.36
CA TYR A 56 -8.95 -16.63 -5.78
C TYR A 56 -9.16 -15.19 -6.29
N ARG A 57 -10.01 -14.41 -5.59
CA ARG A 57 -10.36 -13.04 -5.98
C ARG A 57 -9.15 -12.12 -6.11
N GLN A 58 -8.11 -12.33 -5.32
CA GLN A 58 -6.92 -11.48 -5.34
C GLN A 58 -6.01 -11.71 -6.55
N CYS A 59 -6.08 -12.87 -7.20
CA CYS A 59 -5.09 -13.26 -8.22
C CYS A 59 -5.68 -13.77 -9.54
N VAL A 60 -6.90 -14.31 -9.54
CA VAL A 60 -7.57 -14.78 -10.76
C VAL A 60 -8.37 -13.64 -11.37
N PRO A 61 -8.22 -13.38 -12.68
CA PRO A 61 -8.98 -12.35 -13.38
C PRO A 61 -10.50 -12.54 -13.29
N ASP A 62 -11.23 -11.44 -13.27
CA ASP A 62 -12.69 -11.40 -13.25
C ASP A 62 -13.20 -10.48 -14.38
N ILE A 63 -14.28 -10.86 -15.06
CA ILE A 63 -14.89 -10.08 -16.15
C ILE A 63 -15.26 -8.65 -15.70
N GLN A 64 -15.53 -8.44 -14.42
CA GLN A 64 -15.81 -7.13 -13.85
C GLN A 64 -14.65 -6.14 -14.03
N GLU A 65 -13.41 -6.63 -14.23
CA GLU A 65 -12.25 -5.78 -14.52
C GLU A 65 -12.39 -5.02 -15.85
N LEU A 66 -13.12 -5.60 -16.82
CA LEU A 66 -13.37 -5.01 -18.13
C LEU A 66 -14.56 -4.04 -18.15
N GLN A 67 -15.33 -3.96 -17.06
CA GLN A 67 -16.53 -3.11 -16.97
C GLN A 67 -16.25 -1.70 -16.42
N ASP A 68 -14.99 -1.42 -16.10
CA ASP A 68 -14.55 -0.24 -15.36
C ASP A 68 -13.91 0.80 -16.30
N PHE A 69 -14.73 1.37 -17.20
CA PHE A 69 -14.25 2.26 -18.25
C PHE A 69 -13.86 3.67 -17.78
N ASP A 70 -14.43 4.14 -16.67
CA ASP A 70 -14.28 5.53 -16.20
C ASP A 70 -13.18 5.69 -15.12
N ALA A 71 -12.53 4.61 -14.70
CA ALA A 71 -11.51 4.65 -13.66
C ALA A 71 -10.13 5.07 -14.20
N ASN A 72 -9.32 5.63 -13.32
CA ASN A 72 -8.02 6.18 -13.67
C ASN A 72 -6.93 5.09 -13.70
N ASP A 73 -6.09 5.09 -14.74
CA ASP A 73 -4.89 4.24 -14.81
C ASP A 73 -3.82 4.64 -13.80
N ASP A 74 -3.78 5.92 -13.39
CA ASP A 74 -2.89 6.46 -12.35
C ASP A 74 -3.65 7.22 -11.27
N PRO A 75 -4.44 6.53 -10.42
CA PRO A 75 -5.29 7.17 -9.42
C PRO A 75 -4.52 8.00 -8.41
N LEU A 76 -3.24 7.68 -8.23
CA LEU A 76 -2.35 8.31 -7.26
C LEU A 76 -1.47 9.42 -7.86
N MET A 77 -1.62 9.73 -9.16
CA MET A 77 -0.83 10.73 -9.88
C MET A 77 0.69 10.50 -9.75
N GLU A 78 1.12 9.23 -9.74
CA GLU A 78 2.54 8.90 -9.58
C GLU A 78 3.39 9.44 -10.73
N ASP A 79 2.87 9.43 -11.96
CA ASP A 79 3.61 9.90 -13.13
C ASP A 79 3.84 11.41 -13.08
N ALA A 80 2.85 12.19 -12.64
CA ALA A 80 2.98 13.65 -12.44
C ALA A 80 3.95 14.00 -11.28
N MET A 81 4.12 13.08 -10.33
CA MET A 81 5.02 13.24 -9.17
C MET A 81 6.36 12.52 -9.38
N SER A 82 6.69 12.13 -10.60
CA SER A 82 7.95 11.48 -10.95
C SER A 82 8.89 12.47 -11.64
N PRO A 83 9.75 13.16 -10.87
CA PRO A 83 10.66 14.19 -11.42
C PRO A 83 11.72 13.58 -12.36
N VAL A 84 12.06 12.31 -12.12
CA VAL A 84 12.94 11.50 -12.97
C VAL A 84 12.38 10.09 -13.09
N PRO A 85 12.78 9.30 -14.10
CA PRO A 85 12.39 7.89 -14.19
C PRO A 85 12.67 7.14 -12.89
N ASN A 86 11.75 6.26 -12.51
CA ASN A 86 11.85 5.36 -11.36
C ASN A 86 11.74 6.03 -9.97
N ILE A 87 11.58 7.35 -9.87
CA ILE A 87 11.30 8.05 -8.61
C ILE A 87 9.88 8.60 -8.62
N THR A 88 9.16 8.41 -7.52
CA THR A 88 7.95 9.18 -7.20
C THR A 88 8.20 9.94 -5.90
N HIS A 89 8.22 11.27 -5.94
CA HIS A 89 8.52 12.15 -4.81
C HIS A 89 7.31 12.99 -4.45
N ARG A 90 6.43 12.44 -3.59
CA ARG A 90 5.18 13.08 -3.14
C ARG A 90 5.35 13.84 -1.82
N TYR A 91 6.14 13.28 -0.91
CA TYR A 91 6.29 13.79 0.45
C TYR A 91 7.65 14.45 0.63
N PRO A 92 7.74 15.51 1.45
CA PRO A 92 8.98 16.31 1.53
C PRO A 92 10.24 15.52 1.89
N ASP A 93 10.09 14.49 2.73
CA ASP A 93 11.21 13.78 3.37
C ASP A 93 11.42 12.35 2.88
N ARG A 94 10.64 11.89 1.89
CA ARG A 94 10.72 10.49 1.44
C ARG A 94 10.32 10.30 -0.01
N ALA A 95 10.97 9.35 -0.66
CA ALA A 95 10.72 9.00 -2.05
C ALA A 95 10.44 7.50 -2.23
N LEU A 96 9.63 7.18 -3.23
CA LEU A 96 9.43 5.85 -3.74
C LEU A 96 10.40 5.61 -4.89
N PHE A 97 11.18 4.53 -4.81
CA PHE A 97 12.13 4.13 -5.84
C PHE A 97 11.67 2.82 -6.49
N LEU A 98 11.26 2.88 -7.75
CA LEU A 98 10.82 1.75 -8.54
C LEU A 98 12.04 1.02 -9.10
N THR A 99 12.33 -0.19 -8.61
CA THR A 99 13.56 -0.93 -8.92
C THR A 99 13.36 -2.07 -9.91
N THR A 100 12.12 -2.50 -10.11
CA THR A 100 11.72 -3.54 -11.06
C THR A 100 10.24 -3.39 -11.43
N SER A 101 9.84 -3.90 -12.60
CA SER A 101 8.43 -4.04 -12.99
C SER A 101 7.85 -5.43 -12.69
N GLN A 102 8.68 -6.37 -12.23
CA GLN A 102 8.27 -7.76 -12.01
C GLN A 102 7.73 -7.98 -10.59
N CYS A 103 6.71 -8.83 -10.46
CA CYS A 103 6.16 -9.30 -9.19
C CYS A 103 6.09 -10.82 -9.16
N GLY A 104 6.11 -11.41 -7.96
CA GLY A 104 5.89 -12.85 -7.75
C GLY A 104 4.44 -13.28 -7.94
N LEU A 105 3.51 -12.31 -7.88
CA LEU A 105 2.08 -12.44 -8.15
C LEU A 105 1.59 -11.13 -8.77
N TYR A 106 0.73 -11.21 -9.80
CA TYR A 106 0.06 -10.03 -10.36
C TYR A 106 -1.31 -9.88 -9.70
N CYS A 107 -1.35 -9.06 -8.64
CA CYS A 107 -2.57 -8.81 -7.86
C CYS A 107 -3.62 -8.09 -8.71
N ARG A 108 -4.87 -8.57 -8.71
CA ARG A 108 -5.96 -7.99 -9.52
C ARG A 108 -6.40 -6.60 -9.04
N PHE A 109 -6.10 -6.25 -7.81
CA PHE A 109 -6.32 -4.91 -7.20
C PHE A 109 -5.11 -3.96 -7.31
N CYS A 110 -4.12 -4.27 -8.15
CA CYS A 110 -2.88 -3.49 -8.25
C CYS A 110 -3.14 -2.08 -8.80
N THR A 111 -2.67 -1.05 -8.09
CA THR A 111 -2.76 0.36 -8.53
C THR A 111 -1.74 0.71 -9.62
N ARG A 112 -0.77 -0.18 -9.88
CA ARG A 112 0.29 -0.01 -10.88
C ARG A 112 0.19 -1.00 -12.03
N LYS A 113 -1.01 -1.49 -12.39
CA LYS A 113 -1.23 -2.42 -13.52
C LYS A 113 -0.51 -1.93 -14.79
N ARG A 114 -0.54 -0.60 -15.06
CA ARG A 114 0.10 0.04 -16.21
C ARG A 114 1.64 -0.10 -16.25
N LYS A 115 2.29 -0.42 -15.12
CA LYS A 115 3.75 -0.54 -14.99
C LYS A 115 4.21 -1.98 -14.73
N VAL A 116 3.39 -2.76 -13.99
CA VAL A 116 3.70 -4.13 -13.60
C VAL A 116 3.66 -5.05 -14.83
N GLY A 117 4.66 -5.90 -14.96
CA GLY A 117 4.81 -6.83 -16.09
C GLY A 117 5.47 -6.20 -17.33
N ASN A 118 5.59 -4.88 -17.41
CA ASN A 118 6.22 -4.19 -18.53
C ASN A 118 7.71 -3.93 -18.22
N SER A 119 8.59 -4.74 -18.84
CA SER A 119 10.04 -4.67 -18.63
C SER A 119 10.69 -3.39 -19.17
N GLU A 120 10.07 -2.71 -20.14
CA GLU A 120 10.60 -1.46 -20.71
C GLU A 120 10.49 -0.27 -19.76
N LYS A 121 9.63 -0.36 -18.74
CA LYS A 121 9.41 0.72 -17.77
C LYS A 121 10.55 0.92 -16.77
N ILE A 122 11.45 -0.06 -16.60
CA ILE A 122 12.58 0.01 -15.67
C ILE A 122 13.88 -0.30 -16.42
N SER A 123 14.71 0.71 -16.61
CA SER A 123 15.99 0.60 -17.30
C SER A 123 17.18 0.92 -16.40
N MET A 124 18.38 0.46 -16.73
CA MET A 124 19.61 0.82 -16.00
C MET A 124 19.84 2.32 -16.02
N LYS A 125 19.55 3.01 -17.13
CA LYS A 125 19.64 4.47 -17.23
C LYS A 125 18.66 5.16 -16.28
N GLY A 126 17.44 4.62 -16.15
CA GLY A 126 16.45 5.12 -15.21
C GLY A 126 16.87 4.93 -13.74
N LEU A 127 17.52 3.79 -13.40
CA LEU A 127 18.08 3.57 -12.07
C LEU A 127 19.19 4.57 -11.74
N GLU A 128 20.10 4.88 -12.68
CA GLU A 128 21.13 5.91 -12.50
C GLU A 128 20.52 7.30 -12.29
N ALA A 129 19.53 7.68 -13.09
CA ALA A 129 18.82 8.95 -12.92
C ALA A 129 18.17 9.05 -11.53
N ALA A 130 17.60 7.95 -11.04
CA ALA A 130 17.00 7.88 -9.71
C ALA A 130 18.04 8.08 -8.60
N PHE A 131 19.22 7.44 -8.70
CA PHE A 131 20.30 7.64 -7.72
C PHE A 131 20.81 9.07 -7.73
N ASN A 132 21.07 9.64 -8.90
CA ASN A 132 21.52 11.04 -9.03
C ASN A 132 20.51 12.01 -8.40
N TYR A 133 19.21 11.73 -8.60
CA TYR A 133 18.14 12.51 -7.96
C TYR A 133 18.21 12.42 -6.44
N LEU A 134 18.32 11.20 -5.89
CA LEU A 134 18.40 10.98 -4.44
C LEU A 134 19.67 11.63 -3.84
N GLU A 135 20.80 11.61 -4.53
CA GLU A 135 22.06 12.23 -4.09
C GLU A 135 21.95 13.78 -4.02
N GLN A 136 21.16 14.39 -4.92
CA GLN A 136 20.99 15.84 -4.98
C GLN A 136 19.93 16.39 -4.02
N HIS A 137 18.99 15.54 -3.57
CA HIS A 137 17.84 15.93 -2.74
C HIS A 137 18.05 15.54 -1.28
N THR A 138 18.79 16.37 -0.54
CA THR A 138 19.22 16.09 0.84
C THR A 138 18.08 16.09 1.86
N GLU A 139 16.93 16.62 1.52
CA GLU A 139 15.69 16.54 2.31
C GLU A 139 15.09 15.13 2.37
N ILE A 140 15.44 14.25 1.42
CA ILE A 140 14.95 12.87 1.37
C ILE A 140 15.74 12.01 2.34
N ARG A 141 15.14 11.64 3.47
CA ARG A 141 15.74 10.79 4.51
C ARG A 141 15.32 9.33 4.42
N ASP A 142 14.21 9.05 3.73
CA ASP A 142 13.55 7.75 3.70
C ASP A 142 13.27 7.33 2.26
N VAL A 143 13.80 6.18 1.86
CA VAL A 143 13.60 5.63 0.51
C VAL A 143 12.86 4.30 0.59
N ILE A 144 11.76 4.19 -0.16
CA ILE A 144 10.99 2.96 -0.27
C ILE A 144 11.34 2.29 -1.60
N LEU A 145 12.02 1.15 -1.55
CA LEU A 145 12.20 0.28 -2.71
C LEU A 145 10.89 -0.44 -3.02
N SER A 146 10.44 -0.33 -4.26
CA SER A 146 9.18 -0.88 -4.75
C SER A 146 9.27 -1.08 -6.28
N GLY A 147 8.15 -0.95 -6.96
CA GLY A 147 8.06 -1.08 -8.41
C GLY A 147 6.89 -1.96 -8.78
N GLY A 148 7.25 -3.11 -9.38
CA GLY A 148 6.71 -4.41 -9.07
C GLY A 148 7.05 -4.77 -7.62
N ASP A 149 7.82 -5.80 -7.43
CA ASP A 149 8.25 -6.19 -6.08
C ASP A 149 9.79 -6.22 -6.04
N PRO A 150 10.45 -5.43 -5.17
CA PRO A 150 11.91 -5.33 -5.14
C PRO A 150 12.60 -6.65 -4.81
N LEU A 151 11.90 -7.59 -4.15
CA LEU A 151 12.45 -8.92 -3.86
C LEU A 151 12.40 -9.88 -5.08
N MET A 152 11.88 -9.44 -6.23
CA MET A 152 12.06 -10.13 -7.51
C MET A 152 13.47 -9.94 -8.08
N LEU A 153 14.22 -8.96 -7.61
CA LEU A 153 15.62 -8.79 -7.96
C LEU A 153 16.45 -9.96 -7.40
N THR A 154 17.54 -10.31 -8.09
CA THR A 154 18.54 -11.22 -7.51
C THR A 154 19.20 -10.58 -6.29
N ASP A 155 19.71 -11.39 -5.34
CA ASP A 155 20.39 -10.88 -4.16
C ASP A 155 21.53 -9.93 -4.54
N ALA A 156 22.30 -10.26 -5.59
CA ALA A 156 23.40 -9.43 -6.05
C ALA A 156 22.95 -8.05 -6.58
N MET A 157 21.80 -7.98 -7.27
CA MET A 157 21.27 -6.71 -7.77
C MET A 157 20.65 -5.88 -6.64
N LEU A 158 19.89 -6.52 -5.77
CA LEU A 158 19.33 -5.85 -4.58
C LEU A 158 20.45 -5.29 -3.70
N GLU A 159 21.50 -6.06 -3.48
CA GLU A 159 22.66 -5.63 -2.68
C GLU A 159 23.38 -4.42 -3.29
N LYS A 160 23.55 -4.37 -4.61
CA LYS A 160 24.12 -3.18 -5.28
C LYS A 160 23.30 -1.93 -5.00
N ILE A 161 21.97 -2.04 -5.05
CA ILE A 161 21.05 -0.93 -4.76
C ILE A 161 21.19 -0.50 -3.30
N LEU A 162 21.12 -1.45 -2.36
CA LEU A 162 21.23 -1.17 -0.92
C LEU A 162 22.58 -0.53 -0.57
N LYS A 163 23.67 -1.07 -1.12
CA LYS A 163 25.02 -0.53 -0.90
C LYS A 163 25.12 0.92 -1.38
N ARG A 164 24.60 1.24 -2.58
CA ARG A 164 24.65 2.61 -3.10
C ARG A 164 23.77 3.57 -2.28
N LEU A 165 22.58 3.15 -1.85
CA LEU A 165 21.74 3.96 -0.97
C LEU A 165 22.44 4.26 0.36
N ARG A 166 23.17 3.30 0.94
CA ARG A 166 23.92 3.51 2.20
C ARG A 166 25.16 4.40 2.05
N GLN A 167 25.60 4.66 0.82
CA GLN A 167 26.66 5.64 0.53
C GLN A 167 26.14 7.09 0.48
N ILE A 168 24.82 7.29 0.42
CA ILE A 168 24.18 8.60 0.44
C ILE A 168 23.95 8.99 1.91
N PRO A 169 24.68 10.00 2.47
CA PRO A 169 24.72 10.22 3.92
C PRO A 169 23.39 10.61 4.55
N HIS A 170 22.51 11.29 3.81
CA HIS A 170 21.22 11.75 4.30
C HIS A 170 20.10 10.70 4.20
N ILE A 171 20.33 9.56 3.53
CA ILE A 171 19.38 8.45 3.52
C ILE A 171 19.50 7.64 4.81
N GLU A 172 18.65 7.94 5.77
CA GLU A 172 18.66 7.29 7.08
C GLU A 172 17.91 5.95 7.08
N ILE A 173 16.76 5.90 6.38
CA ILE A 173 15.84 4.77 6.39
C ILE A 173 15.68 4.20 4.98
N ILE A 174 15.79 2.88 4.87
CA ILE A 174 15.43 2.13 3.67
C ILE A 174 14.25 1.23 4.00
N ARG A 175 13.23 1.23 3.16
CA ARG A 175 12.08 0.34 3.28
C ARG A 175 11.96 -0.54 2.05
N LEU A 176 11.60 -1.82 2.26
CA LEU A 176 11.24 -2.75 1.20
C LEU A 176 9.72 -2.89 1.20
N GLY A 177 9.06 -2.40 0.15
CA GLY A 177 7.63 -2.63 -0.06
C GLY A 177 7.45 -3.92 -0.87
N SER A 178 7.17 -5.04 -0.21
CA SER A 178 7.17 -6.35 -0.84
C SER A 178 6.02 -7.25 -0.35
N LYS A 179 5.31 -7.86 -1.28
CA LYS A 179 4.32 -8.90 -0.98
C LYS A 179 4.94 -10.31 -0.96
N MET A 180 6.23 -10.47 -1.28
CA MET A 180 6.90 -11.78 -1.36
C MET A 180 6.81 -12.60 -0.06
N PRO A 181 6.92 -12.05 1.16
CA PRO A 181 6.72 -12.83 2.39
C PRO A 181 5.36 -13.53 2.46
N CYS A 182 4.35 -12.95 1.80
CA CYS A 182 2.99 -13.47 1.70
C CYS A 182 2.80 -14.42 0.49
N VAL A 183 3.23 -13.98 -0.70
CA VAL A 183 2.84 -14.65 -1.96
C VAL A 183 3.88 -15.65 -2.46
N LEU A 184 5.11 -15.56 -2.00
CA LEU A 184 6.20 -16.47 -2.35
C LEU A 184 7.26 -16.48 -1.23
N PRO A 185 6.93 -17.01 -0.03
CA PRO A 185 7.80 -16.98 1.15
C PRO A 185 9.13 -17.69 0.93
N GLN A 186 9.24 -18.61 -0.03
CA GLN A 186 10.48 -19.28 -0.44
C GLN A 186 11.55 -18.31 -0.95
N ARG A 187 11.16 -17.07 -1.30
CA ARG A 187 12.11 -15.98 -1.66
C ARG A 187 12.87 -15.46 -0.43
N ILE A 188 12.34 -15.61 0.76
CA ILE A 188 12.99 -15.17 1.98
C ILE A 188 13.96 -16.27 2.42
N THR A 189 15.14 -16.25 1.83
CA THR A 189 16.20 -17.24 2.09
C THR A 189 17.12 -16.81 3.22
N PRO A 190 17.84 -17.74 3.88
CA PRO A 190 18.87 -17.39 4.86
C PRO A 190 19.93 -16.44 4.28
N LYS A 191 20.30 -16.62 3.01
CA LYS A 191 21.28 -15.77 2.30
C LYS A 191 20.75 -14.34 2.15
N LEU A 192 19.47 -14.18 1.76
CA LEU A 192 18.85 -12.86 1.65
C LEU A 192 18.86 -12.13 2.99
N VAL A 193 18.37 -12.77 4.06
CA VAL A 193 18.25 -12.11 5.37
C VAL A 193 19.62 -11.76 5.96
N GLU A 194 20.62 -12.62 5.74
CA GLU A 194 22.00 -12.32 6.15
C GLU A 194 22.60 -11.13 5.36
N MET A 195 22.26 -11.00 4.10
CA MET A 195 22.63 -9.83 3.29
C MET A 195 21.96 -8.56 3.82
N LEU A 196 20.65 -8.61 4.13
CA LEU A 196 19.91 -7.45 4.64
C LEU A 196 20.47 -6.90 5.97
N LYS A 197 20.97 -7.77 6.86
CA LYS A 197 21.59 -7.37 8.14
C LYS A 197 22.71 -6.35 7.98
N ARG A 198 23.41 -6.36 6.85
CA ARG A 198 24.56 -5.48 6.61
C ARG A 198 24.18 -4.04 6.25
N TYR A 199 22.88 -3.81 5.97
CA TYR A 199 22.38 -2.53 5.44
C TYR A 199 21.32 -1.86 6.33
N HIS A 200 21.28 -2.18 7.61
CA HIS A 200 20.34 -1.54 8.55
C HIS A 200 20.53 -0.02 8.67
N PRO A 201 19.45 0.71 9.06
CA PRO A 201 18.09 0.21 9.36
C PRO A 201 17.27 -0.07 8.09
N ILE A 202 16.75 -1.30 7.97
CA ILE A 202 15.84 -1.71 6.90
C ILE A 202 14.49 -2.09 7.52
N TYR A 203 13.40 -1.54 6.98
CA TYR A 203 12.03 -1.90 7.32
C TYR A 203 11.41 -2.69 6.16
N VAL A 204 10.58 -3.68 6.47
CA VAL A 204 9.85 -4.44 5.47
C VAL A 204 8.34 -4.17 5.62
N ASN A 205 7.73 -3.62 4.58
CA ASN A 205 6.28 -3.45 4.52
C ASN A 205 5.70 -4.53 3.62
N THR A 206 5.02 -5.49 4.24
CA THR A 206 4.38 -6.60 3.52
C THR A 206 2.88 -6.40 3.34
N HIS A 207 2.22 -7.31 2.58
CA HIS A 207 0.81 -7.23 2.23
C HIS A 207 0.12 -8.57 2.46
N PHE A 208 -0.47 -8.76 3.63
CA PHE A 208 -1.45 -9.80 3.92
C PHE A 208 -2.83 -9.15 3.92
N ASN A 209 -3.75 -9.69 3.16
CA ASN A 209 -5.13 -9.19 3.06
C ASN A 209 -6.16 -10.13 3.68
N HIS A 210 -5.82 -11.42 3.85
CA HIS A 210 -6.72 -12.43 4.41
C HIS A 210 -5.98 -13.37 5.38
N PRO A 211 -6.63 -13.88 6.45
CA PRO A 211 -6.01 -14.82 7.40
C PRO A 211 -5.47 -16.11 6.75
N TRP A 212 -6.03 -16.54 5.62
CA TRP A 212 -5.58 -17.75 4.91
C TRP A 212 -4.23 -17.58 4.19
N GLU A 213 -3.77 -16.36 4.00
CA GLU A 213 -2.42 -16.08 3.50
C GLU A 213 -1.33 -16.34 4.55
N ILE A 214 -1.71 -16.49 5.83
CA ILE A 214 -0.78 -16.80 6.92
C ILE A 214 -0.65 -18.31 7.04
N THR A 215 0.34 -18.88 6.36
CA THR A 215 0.75 -20.27 6.40
C THR A 215 1.99 -20.44 7.28
N GLU A 216 2.44 -21.68 7.47
CA GLU A 216 3.71 -21.95 8.16
C GLU A 216 4.90 -21.34 7.42
N GLU A 217 4.92 -21.43 6.09
CA GLU A 217 5.98 -20.86 5.25
C GLU A 217 6.03 -19.34 5.32
N SER A 218 4.88 -18.68 5.20
CA SER A 218 4.81 -17.21 5.29
C SER A 218 5.13 -16.71 6.70
N ALA A 219 4.72 -17.43 7.74
CA ALA A 219 5.08 -17.16 9.12
C ALA A 219 6.60 -17.28 9.34
N LYS A 220 7.23 -18.35 8.83
CA LYS A 220 8.67 -18.55 8.89
C LYS A 220 9.43 -17.45 8.15
N ALA A 221 8.96 -17.04 6.97
CA ALA A 221 9.56 -15.97 6.20
C ALA A 221 9.54 -14.63 6.97
N CYS A 222 8.41 -14.28 7.58
CA CYS A 222 8.28 -13.09 8.41
C CYS A 222 9.16 -13.16 9.66
N GLN A 223 9.24 -14.32 10.30
CA GLN A 223 10.11 -14.54 11.45
C GLN A 223 11.58 -14.36 11.08
N MET A 224 12.04 -14.93 9.96
CA MET A 224 13.42 -14.76 9.49
C MET A 224 13.78 -13.29 9.26
N LEU A 225 12.87 -12.49 8.68
CA LEU A 225 13.06 -11.05 8.51
C LEU A 225 13.14 -10.33 9.86
N ALA A 226 12.26 -10.67 10.79
CA ALA A 226 12.25 -10.07 12.12
C ALA A 226 13.50 -10.46 12.95
N ASP A 227 13.97 -11.70 12.84
CA ASP A 227 15.21 -12.18 13.48
C ASP A 227 16.45 -11.55 12.87
N ALA A 228 16.40 -11.18 11.59
CA ALA A 228 17.44 -10.39 10.94
C ALA A 228 17.46 -8.91 11.38
N GLY A 229 16.56 -8.48 12.28
CA GLY A 229 16.48 -7.11 12.77
C GLY A 229 15.67 -6.17 11.87
N CYS A 230 14.96 -6.69 10.87
CA CYS A 230 14.06 -5.90 10.03
C CYS A 230 12.69 -5.77 10.69
N PRO A 231 12.24 -4.60 11.14
CA PRO A 231 10.85 -4.41 11.56
C PRO A 231 9.91 -4.72 10.39
N VAL A 232 8.91 -5.58 10.64
CA VAL A 232 7.95 -5.99 9.60
C VAL A 232 6.59 -5.37 9.88
N GLY A 233 6.04 -4.64 8.91
CA GLY A 233 4.72 -4.02 8.97
C GLY A 233 3.81 -4.52 7.87
N ASN A 234 2.51 -4.69 8.17
CA ASN A 234 1.51 -5.10 7.19
C ASN A 234 0.71 -3.92 6.65
N GLN A 235 0.54 -3.88 5.34
CA GLN A 235 -0.29 -2.92 4.63
C GLN A 235 -1.42 -3.70 3.93
N MET A 236 -2.61 -3.70 4.54
CA MET A 236 -3.80 -4.36 3.98
C MET A 236 -4.56 -3.39 3.08
N VAL A 237 -5.13 -3.89 1.98
CA VAL A 237 -6.15 -3.18 1.20
C VAL A 237 -7.52 -3.74 1.59
N LEU A 238 -8.47 -2.87 1.91
CA LEU A 238 -9.85 -3.25 2.20
C LEU A 238 -10.60 -3.55 0.89
N MET A 239 -11.02 -4.79 0.73
CA MET A 239 -11.59 -5.29 -0.52
C MET A 239 -12.89 -6.07 -0.29
N LYS A 240 -13.92 -5.73 -1.06
CA LYS A 240 -15.22 -6.41 -1.06
C LYS A 240 -15.06 -7.88 -1.45
N GLY A 241 -15.63 -8.77 -0.64
CA GLY A 241 -15.58 -10.22 -0.85
C GLY A 241 -14.22 -10.86 -0.55
N VAL A 242 -13.27 -10.09 0.02
CA VAL A 242 -11.99 -10.60 0.49
C VAL A 242 -11.85 -10.42 2.01
N ASN A 243 -12.02 -9.22 2.50
CA ASN A 243 -11.78 -8.87 3.90
C ASN A 243 -12.70 -7.74 4.41
N ASP A 244 -13.89 -7.58 3.84
CA ASP A 244 -14.88 -6.59 4.25
C ASP A 244 -15.78 -7.06 5.41
N ASP A 245 -15.36 -8.11 6.11
CA ASP A 245 -15.95 -8.57 7.37
C ASP A 245 -15.04 -8.17 8.56
N PRO A 246 -15.55 -7.45 9.57
CA PRO A 246 -14.78 -7.05 10.76
C PRO A 246 -14.16 -8.23 11.53
N HIS A 247 -14.80 -9.42 11.52
CA HIS A 247 -14.26 -10.61 12.19
C HIS A 247 -13.05 -11.19 11.43
N VAL A 248 -13.11 -11.21 10.10
CA VAL A 248 -12.00 -11.63 9.24
C VAL A 248 -10.80 -10.70 9.45
N VAL A 249 -11.03 -9.38 9.48
CA VAL A 249 -9.96 -8.43 9.71
C VAL A 249 -9.36 -8.57 11.11
N ARG A 250 -10.19 -8.76 12.14
CA ARG A 250 -9.70 -8.97 13.51
C ARG A 250 -8.84 -10.23 13.62
N ASP A 251 -9.27 -11.34 13.02
CA ASP A 251 -8.48 -12.58 12.97
C ASP A 251 -7.13 -12.36 12.28
N LEU A 252 -7.15 -11.68 11.11
CA LEU A 252 -5.92 -11.33 10.39
C LEU A 252 -4.96 -10.50 11.28
N MET A 253 -5.45 -9.42 11.90
CA MET A 253 -4.61 -8.54 12.71
C MET A 253 -4.00 -9.26 13.91
N GLN A 254 -4.76 -10.15 14.55
CA GLN A 254 -4.27 -10.96 15.66
C GLN A 254 -3.24 -12.02 15.21
N LYS A 255 -3.46 -12.68 14.08
CA LYS A 255 -2.52 -13.63 13.48
C LYS A 255 -1.21 -12.98 13.04
N LEU A 256 -1.28 -11.76 12.48
CA LEU A 256 -0.09 -10.99 12.12
C LEU A 256 0.82 -10.74 13.32
N LEU A 257 0.26 -10.38 14.49
CA LEU A 257 1.08 -10.21 15.69
C LEU A 257 1.77 -11.49 16.14
N LYS A 258 1.13 -12.66 15.98
CA LYS A 258 1.74 -13.96 16.32
C LYS A 258 2.98 -14.25 15.48
N ILE A 259 3.01 -13.78 14.23
CA ILE A 259 4.15 -13.96 13.33
C ILE A 259 5.08 -12.72 13.32
N ARG A 260 4.97 -11.85 14.33
CA ARG A 260 5.80 -10.65 14.55
C ARG A 260 5.71 -9.61 13.43
N VAL A 261 4.56 -9.55 12.77
CA VAL A 261 4.22 -8.54 11.77
C VAL A 261 3.25 -7.55 12.40
N ARG A 262 3.63 -6.26 12.44
CA ARG A 262 2.77 -5.21 12.99
C ARG A 262 1.74 -4.77 11.96
N PRO A 263 0.42 -4.81 12.26
CA PRO A 263 -0.58 -4.10 11.46
C PRO A 263 -0.22 -2.61 11.35
N TYR A 264 0.00 -2.12 10.14
CA TYR A 264 0.46 -0.75 9.90
C TYR A 264 -0.63 0.10 9.26
N TYR A 265 -1.13 -0.32 8.09
CA TYR A 265 -2.21 0.35 7.38
C TYR A 265 -3.33 -0.61 6.98
N ILE A 266 -4.57 -0.07 6.97
CA ILE A 266 -5.67 -0.51 6.12
C ILE A 266 -5.87 0.59 5.09
N TYR A 267 -5.63 0.31 3.82
CA TYR A 267 -5.93 1.22 2.72
C TYR A 267 -7.36 1.04 2.26
N MET A 268 -8.09 2.12 2.05
CA MET A 268 -9.26 2.08 1.19
C MET A 268 -8.80 1.70 -0.22
N ALA A 269 -9.53 0.81 -0.92
CA ALA A 269 -9.19 0.47 -2.30
C ALA A 269 -9.34 1.71 -3.20
N ASP A 270 -8.26 2.01 -3.95
CA ASP A 270 -8.20 3.16 -4.84
C ASP A 270 -9.12 3.02 -6.06
N GLN A 271 -9.44 4.15 -6.70
CA GLN A 271 -10.25 4.20 -7.92
C GLN A 271 -9.37 3.84 -9.15
N THR A 272 -8.85 2.62 -9.15
CA THR A 272 -7.97 2.11 -10.19
C THR A 272 -8.78 1.37 -11.23
N LYS A 273 -8.50 1.61 -12.51
CA LYS A 273 -9.11 0.89 -13.62
C LYS A 273 -8.97 -0.63 -13.46
N GLY A 274 -10.09 -1.34 -13.62
CA GLY A 274 -10.18 -2.78 -13.42
C GLY A 274 -10.09 -3.22 -11.96
N ALA A 275 -10.41 -2.34 -10.98
CA ALA A 275 -10.41 -2.69 -9.57
C ALA A 275 -11.63 -2.18 -8.78
N ASN A 276 -12.59 -1.51 -9.41
CA ASN A 276 -13.75 -0.94 -8.73
C ASN A 276 -14.66 -1.99 -8.06
N HIS A 277 -14.71 -3.20 -8.60
CA HIS A 277 -15.48 -4.32 -8.01
C HIS A 277 -14.96 -4.74 -6.63
N PHE A 278 -13.72 -4.37 -6.27
CA PHE A 278 -13.15 -4.56 -4.93
C PHE A 278 -13.51 -3.46 -3.94
N ARG A 279 -14.03 -2.32 -4.40
CA ARG A 279 -14.26 -1.18 -3.51
C ARG A 279 -15.41 -1.42 -2.56
N THR A 280 -15.22 -0.97 -1.32
CA THR A 280 -16.23 -0.94 -0.27
C THR A 280 -16.66 0.50 0.03
N SER A 281 -17.64 0.70 0.92
CA SER A 281 -17.94 2.03 1.45
C SER A 281 -16.92 2.46 2.51
N ILE A 282 -16.74 3.77 2.70
CA ILE A 282 -15.94 4.34 3.80
C ILE A 282 -16.52 3.90 5.15
N ALA A 283 -17.84 3.82 5.26
CA ALA A 283 -18.53 3.36 6.47
C ALA A 283 -18.10 1.96 6.88
N LYS A 284 -17.87 1.05 5.92
CA LYS A 284 -17.35 -0.30 6.18
C LYS A 284 -15.94 -0.26 6.80
N GLY A 285 -15.07 0.60 6.32
CA GLY A 285 -13.74 0.78 6.92
C GLY A 285 -13.78 1.32 8.34
N LEU A 286 -14.67 2.29 8.61
CA LEU A 286 -14.87 2.83 9.95
C LEU A 286 -15.47 1.79 10.90
N GLU A 287 -16.44 1.00 10.44
CA GLU A 287 -17.01 -0.14 11.20
C GLU A 287 -15.90 -1.13 11.60
N ILE A 288 -15.02 -1.50 10.67
CA ILE A 288 -13.89 -2.40 10.94
C ILE A 288 -12.98 -1.82 12.05
N ILE A 289 -12.64 -0.53 11.98
CA ILE A 289 -11.81 0.11 13.01
C ILE A 289 -12.52 0.13 14.37
N GLU A 290 -13.83 0.35 14.42
CA GLU A 290 -14.60 0.25 15.67
C GLU A 290 -14.60 -1.17 16.26
N HIS A 291 -14.63 -2.22 15.42
CA HIS A 291 -14.53 -3.62 15.85
C HIS A 291 -13.13 -4.06 16.26
N LEU A 292 -12.10 -3.28 15.96
CA LEU A 292 -10.74 -3.54 16.42
C LEU A 292 -10.44 -2.77 17.72
N ARG A 293 -10.74 -1.46 17.74
CA ARG A 293 -10.31 -0.58 18.81
C ARG A 293 -11.08 -0.86 20.10
N GLY A 294 -10.34 -1.27 21.14
CA GLY A 294 -10.89 -1.67 22.44
C GLY A 294 -11.32 -3.13 22.54
N TRP A 295 -11.41 -3.84 21.40
CA TRP A 295 -11.78 -5.26 21.35
C TRP A 295 -10.59 -6.19 21.12
N THR A 296 -9.43 -5.64 20.77
CA THR A 296 -8.15 -6.33 20.66
C THR A 296 -7.03 -5.41 21.13
N SER A 297 -5.78 -5.95 21.20
CA SER A 297 -4.61 -5.15 21.57
C SER A 297 -4.45 -3.93 20.67
N GLY A 298 -4.07 -2.79 21.24
CA GLY A 298 -3.71 -1.60 20.46
C GLY A 298 -2.62 -1.84 19.41
N LEU A 299 -1.76 -2.84 19.62
CA LEU A 299 -0.76 -3.27 18.63
C LEU A 299 -1.40 -3.86 17.37
N ALA A 300 -2.62 -4.41 17.48
CA ALA A 300 -3.38 -5.01 16.38
C ALA A 300 -4.28 -4.00 15.65
N VAL A 301 -4.26 -2.73 16.02
CA VAL A 301 -5.11 -1.69 15.40
C VAL A 301 -4.26 -0.84 14.45
N PRO A 302 -4.41 -1.03 13.13
CA PRO A 302 -3.70 -0.23 12.12
C PRO A 302 -4.34 1.16 11.94
N HIS A 303 -3.67 2.01 11.14
CA HIS A 303 -4.27 3.24 10.64
C HIS A 303 -5.13 2.92 9.41
N PHE A 304 -6.42 3.26 9.47
CA PHE A 304 -7.26 3.25 8.28
C PHE A 304 -7.05 4.54 7.51
N VAL A 305 -6.70 4.46 6.24
CA VAL A 305 -6.34 5.62 5.42
C VAL A 305 -6.97 5.58 4.03
N ILE A 306 -7.24 6.76 3.50
CA ILE A 306 -7.52 6.99 2.09
C ILE A 306 -6.30 7.67 1.48
N ASP A 307 -5.81 7.17 0.35
CA ASP A 307 -4.93 7.95 -0.51
C ASP A 307 -5.80 8.94 -1.29
N ALA A 308 -5.65 10.23 -0.99
CA ALA A 308 -6.50 11.25 -1.58
C ALA A 308 -6.26 11.34 -3.10
N PRO A 309 -7.32 11.36 -3.92
CA PRO A 309 -7.22 11.53 -5.37
C PRO A 309 -6.38 12.75 -5.76
N GLY A 310 -5.76 12.70 -6.94
CA GLY A 310 -4.91 13.79 -7.41
C GLY A 310 -3.59 13.94 -6.67
N GLY A 311 -3.13 12.87 -5.98
CA GLY A 311 -1.84 12.89 -5.29
C GLY A 311 -1.83 13.56 -3.93
N GLY A 312 -3.00 13.79 -3.32
CA GLY A 312 -3.13 14.48 -2.03
C GLY A 312 -2.53 13.74 -0.83
N GLY A 313 -2.07 12.49 -1.01
CA GLY A 313 -1.42 11.68 0.02
C GLY A 313 -2.41 10.98 0.96
N LYS A 314 -1.85 10.34 1.98
CA LYS A 314 -2.60 9.50 2.93
C LYS A 314 -3.31 10.33 3.98
N ILE A 315 -4.64 10.23 4.03
CA ILE A 315 -5.48 10.90 5.03
C ILE A 315 -6.03 9.81 5.97
N PRO A 316 -5.68 9.85 7.27
CA PRO A 316 -6.22 8.90 8.24
C PRO A 316 -7.68 9.21 8.56
N LEU A 317 -8.50 8.16 8.62
CA LEU A 317 -9.89 8.21 9.03
C LEU A 317 -10.07 7.45 10.34
N LEU A 318 -10.85 8.02 11.23
CA LEU A 318 -11.21 7.43 12.52
C LEU A 318 -12.72 7.54 12.75
N PRO A 319 -13.33 6.57 13.45
CA PRO A 319 -14.66 6.74 13.98
C PRO A 319 -14.75 7.98 14.87
N ASN A 320 -15.93 8.55 14.97
CA ASN A 320 -16.13 9.75 15.80
C ASN A 320 -16.10 9.38 17.29
N TYR A 321 -14.95 9.57 17.93
CA TYR A 321 -14.76 9.40 19.37
C TYR A 321 -14.90 10.71 20.14
N VAL A 322 -14.75 11.87 19.50
CA VAL A 322 -14.91 13.19 20.09
C VAL A 322 -16.31 13.68 19.80
N MET A 323 -17.15 13.75 20.83
CA MET A 323 -18.55 14.17 20.73
C MET A 323 -18.70 15.70 20.88
N HIS A 324 -17.87 16.30 21.73
CA HIS A 324 -17.83 17.73 21.97
C HIS A 324 -16.45 18.14 22.50
N TRP A 325 -16.01 19.35 22.17
CA TRP A 325 -14.75 19.91 22.66
C TRP A 325 -14.88 21.43 22.83
N ASP A 326 -14.49 21.92 24.01
CA ASP A 326 -14.34 23.33 24.34
C ASP A 326 -13.03 23.58 25.11
N GLU A 327 -12.83 24.80 25.66
CA GLU A 327 -11.61 25.16 26.39
C GLU A 327 -11.50 24.47 27.75
N GLU A 328 -12.62 24.07 28.34
CA GLU A 328 -12.71 23.53 29.71
C GLU A 328 -12.70 21.99 29.70
N LYS A 329 -13.32 21.36 28.69
CA LYS A 329 -13.54 19.92 28.66
C LYS A 329 -13.63 19.35 27.24
N ILE A 330 -13.42 18.04 27.17
CA ILE A 330 -13.72 17.22 26.00
C ILE A 330 -14.68 16.10 26.41
N VAL A 331 -15.71 15.88 25.61
CA VAL A 331 -16.68 14.79 25.78
C VAL A 331 -16.33 13.68 24.78
N LEU A 332 -16.09 12.49 25.28
CA LEU A 332 -15.55 11.35 24.53
C LEU A 332 -16.51 10.17 24.58
N ARG A 333 -16.61 9.44 23.50
CA ARG A 333 -17.28 8.14 23.39
C ARG A 333 -16.25 7.02 23.36
N ASN A 334 -16.35 6.04 24.26
CA ASN A 334 -15.45 4.88 24.23
C ASN A 334 -15.95 3.76 23.29
N PHE A 335 -15.21 2.65 23.23
CA PHE A 335 -15.52 1.46 22.40
C PHE A 335 -16.83 0.74 22.77
N ARG A 336 -17.39 0.98 23.96
CA ARG A 336 -18.70 0.50 24.41
C ARG A 336 -19.80 1.55 24.26
N HIS A 337 -19.56 2.60 23.50
CA HIS A 337 -20.44 3.76 23.30
C HIS A 337 -20.81 4.52 24.59
N LYS A 338 -20.08 4.30 25.69
CA LYS A 338 -20.25 5.07 26.92
C LYS A 338 -19.57 6.42 26.78
N ILE A 339 -20.21 7.44 27.35
CA ILE A 339 -19.77 8.83 27.30
C ILE A 339 -18.96 9.15 28.56
N TYR A 340 -17.84 9.83 28.36
CA TYR A 340 -16.93 10.30 29.38
C TYR A 340 -16.57 11.75 29.13
N THR A 341 -16.44 12.51 30.22
CA THR A 341 -15.95 13.88 30.17
C THR A 341 -14.53 13.91 30.73
N TYR A 342 -13.60 14.50 29.98
CA TYR A 342 -12.24 14.73 30.41
C TYR A 342 -12.00 16.23 30.51
N LYS A 343 -11.46 16.70 31.66
CA LYS A 343 -11.17 18.11 31.89
C LYS A 343 -9.99 18.53 31.03
N ASN A 344 -10.19 19.58 30.24
CA ASN A 344 -9.13 20.17 29.43
C ASN A 344 -8.26 21.10 30.32
N VAL A 345 -7.04 21.35 29.89
CA VAL A 345 -6.13 22.33 30.49
C VAL A 345 -6.10 23.54 29.56
N ALA A 346 -6.47 24.70 30.09
CA ALA A 346 -6.33 25.92 29.33
C ALA A 346 -4.84 26.18 29.03
N GLU A 347 -4.52 26.41 27.76
CA GLU A 347 -3.17 26.84 27.39
C GLU A 347 -2.95 28.25 27.95
N GLU A 348 -1.97 28.42 28.83
CA GLU A 348 -1.42 29.72 29.16
C GLU A 348 -0.91 30.34 27.87
N GLN A 349 -1.43 31.50 27.49
CA GLN A 349 -0.94 32.17 26.28
C GLN A 349 0.53 32.53 26.51
N PRO A 350 1.45 32.07 25.64
CA PRO A 350 2.84 32.54 25.74
C PRO A 350 2.83 34.05 25.64
N ALA A 351 3.58 34.72 26.49
CA ALA A 351 3.62 36.17 26.65
C ALA A 351 4.11 36.95 25.39
N THR A 352 4.27 36.28 24.26
CA THR A 352 4.66 36.84 22.97
C THR A 352 3.58 36.66 21.91
N THR A 353 2.72 37.63 21.89
CA THR A 353 2.11 38.35 20.77
C THR A 353 2.13 37.72 19.36
N VAL A 354 1.25 36.77 19.10
CA VAL A 354 0.43 36.80 17.87
C VAL A 354 -0.99 36.47 18.29
N SER A 355 -1.85 37.46 18.37
CA SER A 355 -3.22 37.30 18.84
C SER A 355 -3.89 36.12 18.11
N ARG A 356 -4.52 35.21 18.86
CA ARG A 356 -5.33 34.07 18.39
C ARG A 356 -6.30 34.49 17.25
N LYS A 357 -6.75 35.73 17.31
CA LYS A 357 -7.56 36.37 16.26
C LYS A 357 -6.82 36.44 14.92
N LYS A 358 -5.51 36.77 14.89
CA LYS A 358 -4.69 36.78 13.66
C LYS A 358 -4.43 35.35 13.12
N GLN A 359 -4.37 34.36 13.97
CA GLN A 359 -4.15 32.97 13.54
C GLN A 359 -5.45 32.34 12.98
N ILE A 360 -6.60 32.65 13.61
CA ILE A 360 -7.94 32.28 13.10
C ILE A 360 -8.22 33.00 11.80
N ASP A 361 -7.91 34.30 11.72
CA ASP A 361 -8.09 35.09 10.50
C ASP A 361 -7.15 34.63 9.39
N ARG A 362 -5.90 34.21 9.67
CA ARG A 362 -5.02 33.56 8.71
C ARG A 362 -5.58 32.22 8.21
N ARG A 363 -6.10 31.36 9.11
CA ARG A 363 -6.73 30.09 8.71
C ARG A 363 -8.00 30.34 7.89
N ARG A 364 -8.84 31.30 8.26
CA ARG A 364 -10.03 31.71 7.49
C ARG A 364 -9.65 32.32 6.14
N ALA A 365 -8.58 33.09 6.06
CA ALA A 365 -8.06 33.65 4.82
C ALA A 365 -7.48 32.57 3.89
N ILE A 366 -6.80 31.56 4.44
CA ILE A 366 -6.31 30.40 3.68
C ILE A 366 -7.49 29.58 3.16
N VAL A 367 -8.48 29.27 4.00
CA VAL A 367 -9.68 28.54 3.57
C VAL A 367 -10.45 29.35 2.52
N ARG A 368 -10.65 30.64 2.69
CA ARG A 368 -11.26 31.51 1.66
C ARG A 368 -10.44 31.52 0.35
N ARG A 369 -9.12 31.62 0.40
CA ARG A 369 -8.28 31.53 -0.81
C ARG A 369 -8.43 30.18 -1.50
N LEU A 370 -8.48 29.09 -0.77
CA LEU A 370 -8.67 27.75 -1.34
C LEU A 370 -10.08 27.53 -1.92
N THR A 371 -11.09 28.22 -1.39
CA THR A 371 -12.47 28.16 -1.91
C THR A 371 -12.78 29.19 -3.00
N THR A 372 -11.96 30.23 -3.17
CA THR A 372 -12.13 31.26 -4.22
C THR A 372 -11.16 31.13 -5.37
N THR A 373 -10.15 30.27 -5.30
CA THR A 373 -9.25 30.01 -6.42
C THR A 373 -9.76 28.80 -7.23
N THR A 374 -10.93 28.94 -7.82
CA THR A 374 -11.28 28.21 -9.04
C THR A 374 -10.65 28.98 -10.22
N ALA A 375 -9.33 28.99 -10.31
CA ALA A 375 -8.68 29.29 -11.57
C ALA A 375 -8.83 28.05 -12.46
N PRO A 376 -9.34 28.16 -13.69
CA PRO A 376 -9.44 27.01 -14.57
C PRO A 376 -8.04 26.47 -14.86
N LEU A 377 -7.84 25.19 -14.58
CA LEU A 377 -6.67 24.45 -15.05
C LEU A 377 -6.59 24.58 -16.58
N PRO A 378 -5.43 24.89 -17.15
CA PRO A 378 -5.28 24.98 -18.59
C PRO A 378 -5.19 23.57 -19.19
N ASN A 379 -6.34 22.89 -19.33
CA ASN A 379 -6.46 21.79 -20.27
C ASN A 379 -7.93 21.46 -20.58
N LYS A 380 -8.29 21.65 -21.84
CA LYS A 380 -9.64 21.49 -22.43
C LYS A 380 -10.20 20.07 -22.46
N LYS A 381 -9.80 19.17 -21.57
CA LYS A 381 -10.30 17.77 -21.50
C LYS A 381 -10.93 17.35 -20.16
N VAL A 382 -11.10 18.27 -19.20
CA VAL A 382 -11.71 17.96 -17.89
C VAL A 382 -13.05 18.68 -17.67
N ALA A 383 -13.55 19.41 -18.67
CA ALA A 383 -14.79 20.20 -18.56
C ALA A 383 -16.11 19.40 -18.66
N ALA A 384 -16.08 18.05 -18.57
CA ALA A 384 -17.27 17.21 -18.71
C ALA A 384 -17.76 16.60 -17.39
N PHE A 385 -17.22 16.96 -16.24
CA PHE A 385 -17.55 16.31 -14.96
C PHE A 385 -18.15 17.23 -13.88
N ALA A 386 -18.65 18.40 -14.26
CA ALA A 386 -19.28 19.32 -13.30
C ALA A 386 -20.80 19.45 -13.43
N GLU A 387 -21.46 18.71 -14.30
CA GLU A 387 -22.93 18.72 -14.44
C GLU A 387 -23.43 17.26 -14.65
N ALA A 388 -23.54 16.49 -13.56
CA ALA A 388 -24.46 15.37 -13.39
C ALA A 388 -24.59 15.01 -11.90
#